data_aa99c48ec701252ac17562b0ea58c366
#
_entry.id   aa99c48ec701252ac17562b0ea58c366
#
_cell.length_a   1.000
_cell.length_b   1.000
_cell.length_c   1.000
_cell.angle_alpha   90.00
_cell.angle_beta   90.00
_cell.angle_gamma   90.00
#
_symmetry.space_group_name_H-M   'P 1'
#
loop_
_entity.id
_entity.type
_entity.pdbx_description
1 polymer ?
#
loop_
_entity_poly.entity_id
_entity_poly.type
_entity_poly.pdbx_seq_one_letter_code
_entity_poly.pdbx_strand_id
1 'polypeptide(L)'
;MRPILVIPARMAATRLPGKPLADIHGRPMIAHVLDRAREAGIGPLAVACAEEEIAEAARAAGAQAVVVADDVPSGTDRVQRAMKALDPDSEYDVVVNLQGDFPTIRPETLRAVLAPLEDPSVDIGTLVCPIADEVEARTDSFVKCACAFTGDAMVAPALYFSRLPIPWGEGPRWHHIGVYAYRRAALDRFVTLPASPLELREKLEQLRALEAGMKISAARVEHGPFGVDTLEDLERARALLAP
;
A
#
# COMPACT_ATOMS: atom_id res chain seq x y z
N MET A 1 -17.65 8.71 -2.80
CA MET A 1 -16.85 7.50 -2.60
C MET A 1 -17.24 6.86 -1.28
N ARG A 2 -17.42 5.54 -1.26
CA ARG A 2 -17.64 4.73 -0.05
C ARG A 2 -16.46 3.76 0.10
N PRO A 3 -15.36 4.20 0.70
CA PRO A 3 -14.15 3.39 0.80
C PRO A 3 -14.24 2.36 1.94
N ILE A 4 -13.55 1.23 1.74
CA ILE A 4 -13.15 0.28 2.77
C ILE A 4 -11.62 0.14 2.74
N LEU A 5 -10.98 0.00 3.90
CA LEU A 5 -9.55 -0.21 4.00
C LEU A 5 -9.26 -1.67 4.34
N VAL A 6 -8.44 -2.33 3.53
CA VAL A 6 -8.06 -3.73 3.71
C VAL A 6 -6.55 -3.85 3.79
N ILE A 7 -6.06 -4.56 4.81
CA ILE A 7 -4.64 -4.78 5.05
C ILE A 7 -4.32 -6.25 4.73
N PRO A 8 -3.55 -6.55 3.65
CA PRO A 8 -3.07 -7.90 3.42
C PRO A 8 -1.95 -8.25 4.40
N ALA A 9 -2.01 -9.46 4.97
CA ALA A 9 -0.99 -9.93 5.90
C ALA A 9 -0.74 -11.44 5.77
N ARG A 10 0.53 -11.86 5.95
CA ARG A 10 0.92 -13.27 6.01
C ARG A 10 2.17 -13.45 6.87
N MET A 11 2.34 -14.62 7.47
CA MET A 11 3.51 -14.95 8.31
C MET A 11 4.78 -15.13 7.47
N ALA A 12 4.64 -15.60 6.22
CA ALA A 12 5.75 -15.89 5.32
C ALA A 12 6.40 -14.59 4.83
N ALA A 13 7.41 -14.13 5.54
CA ALA A 13 8.28 -13.01 5.15
C ALA A 13 9.74 -13.47 5.25
N THR A 14 10.51 -13.29 4.17
CA THR A 14 11.87 -13.83 4.08
C THR A 14 12.86 -13.15 5.04
N ARG A 15 12.78 -11.82 5.17
CA ARG A 15 13.72 -11.01 5.97
C ARG A 15 13.30 -10.89 7.44
N LEU A 16 12.02 -10.96 7.74
CA LEU A 16 11.46 -10.87 9.09
C LEU A 16 10.28 -11.86 9.21
N PRO A 17 10.54 -13.16 9.46
CA PRO A 17 9.48 -14.16 9.65
C PRO A 17 8.53 -13.75 10.76
N GLY A 18 7.22 -13.97 10.57
CA GLY A 18 6.22 -13.56 11.56
C GLY A 18 6.00 -12.06 11.66
N LYS A 19 6.46 -11.28 10.69
CA LYS A 19 6.41 -9.82 10.66
C LYS A 19 5.09 -9.19 11.18
N PRO A 20 3.89 -9.63 10.78
CA PRO A 20 2.65 -9.01 11.25
C PRO A 20 2.44 -9.12 12.77
N LEU A 21 2.99 -10.16 13.39
CA LEU A 21 2.90 -10.42 14.83
C LEU A 21 4.15 -9.99 15.61
N ALA A 22 5.14 -9.37 14.94
CA ALA A 22 6.34 -8.85 15.60
C ALA A 22 5.94 -7.86 16.71
N ASP A 23 6.53 -8.07 17.91
CA ASP A 23 6.23 -7.25 19.07
C ASP A 23 6.75 -5.82 18.93
N ILE A 24 5.88 -4.85 19.19
CA ILE A 24 6.20 -3.44 19.37
C ILE A 24 5.52 -2.99 20.67
N HIS A 25 6.29 -2.82 21.72
CA HIS A 25 5.81 -2.40 23.05
C HIS A 25 4.64 -3.27 23.59
N GLY A 26 4.76 -4.60 23.52
CA GLY A 26 3.77 -5.55 24.03
C GLY A 26 2.53 -5.73 23.14
N ARG A 27 2.55 -5.20 21.91
CA ARG A 27 1.47 -5.33 20.94
C ARG A 27 2.01 -5.79 19.58
N PRO A 28 1.28 -6.62 18.83
CA PRO A 28 1.71 -7.05 17.49
C PRO A 28 1.73 -5.85 16.50
N MET A 29 2.68 -5.84 15.56
CA MET A 29 2.84 -4.77 14.58
C MET A 29 1.54 -4.47 13.82
N ILE A 30 0.75 -5.49 13.46
CA ILE A 30 -0.52 -5.30 12.77
C ILE A 30 -1.50 -4.43 13.57
N ALA A 31 -1.47 -4.49 14.91
CA ALA A 31 -2.33 -3.66 15.76
C ALA A 31 -1.96 -2.17 15.65
N HIS A 32 -0.67 -1.84 15.54
CA HIS A 32 -0.22 -0.46 15.32
C HIS A 32 -0.65 0.07 13.95
N VAL A 33 -0.54 -0.77 12.89
CA VAL A 33 -1.03 -0.40 11.55
C VAL A 33 -2.53 -0.14 11.58
N LEU A 34 -3.31 -0.99 12.28
CA LEU A 34 -4.76 -0.81 12.45
C LEU A 34 -5.11 0.48 13.19
N ASP A 35 -4.35 0.86 14.21
CA ASP A 35 -4.57 2.13 14.92
C ASP A 35 -4.37 3.32 13.99
N ARG A 36 -3.27 3.35 13.21
CA ARG A 36 -3.04 4.42 12.20
C ARG A 36 -4.15 4.48 11.16
N ALA A 37 -4.59 3.31 10.68
CA ALA A 37 -5.70 3.22 9.72
C ALA A 37 -7.02 3.74 10.32
N ARG A 38 -7.29 3.45 11.59
CA ARG A 38 -8.48 3.92 12.31
C ARG A 38 -8.44 5.44 12.50
N GLU A 39 -7.30 6.00 12.87
CA GLU A 39 -7.10 7.45 13.01
C GLU A 39 -7.25 8.19 11.67
N ALA A 40 -6.96 7.53 10.54
CA ALA A 40 -7.21 8.11 9.22
C ALA A 40 -8.70 8.30 8.93
N GLY A 41 -9.59 7.50 9.52
CA GLY A 41 -11.03 7.69 9.40
C GLY A 41 -11.57 7.54 7.98
N ILE A 42 -10.90 6.74 7.14
CA ILE A 42 -11.27 6.56 5.73
C ILE A 42 -12.58 5.77 5.60
N GLY A 43 -12.76 4.72 6.40
CA GLY A 43 -13.91 3.82 6.34
C GLY A 43 -13.71 2.60 7.23
N PRO A 44 -14.55 1.56 7.08
CA PRO A 44 -14.36 0.30 7.79
C PRO A 44 -13.00 -0.32 7.52
N LEU A 45 -12.49 -1.06 8.51
CA LEU A 45 -11.17 -1.70 8.49
C LEU A 45 -11.29 -3.22 8.49
N ALA A 46 -10.53 -3.87 7.62
CA ALA A 46 -10.41 -5.31 7.62
C ALA A 46 -8.96 -5.76 7.38
N VAL A 47 -8.62 -6.94 7.88
CA VAL A 47 -7.36 -7.63 7.59
C VAL A 47 -7.66 -8.87 6.74
N ALA A 48 -7.00 -8.96 5.59
CA ALA A 48 -7.01 -10.13 4.72
C ALA A 48 -5.75 -10.94 5.01
N CYS A 49 -5.82 -11.99 5.80
CA CYS A 49 -4.65 -12.75 6.27
C CYS A 49 -4.63 -14.18 5.73
N ALA A 50 -3.45 -14.81 5.77
CA ALA A 50 -3.29 -16.21 5.40
C ALA A 50 -3.52 -17.15 6.59
N GLU A 51 -3.18 -16.69 7.79
CA GLU A 51 -3.16 -17.52 9.01
C GLU A 51 -4.13 -17.00 10.06
N GLU A 52 -4.69 -17.92 10.85
CA GLU A 52 -5.68 -17.61 11.89
C GLU A 52 -5.07 -16.78 13.03
N GLU A 53 -3.79 -16.96 13.35
CA GLU A 53 -3.10 -16.19 14.40
C GLU A 53 -3.08 -14.69 14.09
N ILE A 54 -2.95 -14.32 12.80
CA ILE A 54 -3.05 -12.92 12.37
C ILE A 54 -4.50 -12.44 12.48
N ALA A 55 -5.46 -13.29 12.12
CA ALA A 55 -6.88 -12.94 12.24
C ALA A 55 -7.29 -12.70 13.70
N GLU A 56 -6.83 -13.54 14.63
CA GLU A 56 -7.05 -13.36 16.07
C GLU A 56 -6.47 -12.03 16.56
N ALA A 57 -5.22 -11.72 16.19
CA ALA A 57 -4.58 -10.45 16.56
C ALA A 57 -5.34 -9.24 15.99
N ALA A 58 -5.84 -9.32 14.76
CA ALA A 58 -6.62 -8.26 14.13
C ALA A 58 -7.98 -8.06 14.83
N ARG A 59 -8.67 -9.15 15.16
CA ARG A 59 -9.96 -9.10 15.91
C ARG A 59 -9.76 -8.55 17.32
N ALA A 60 -8.69 -8.96 18.00
CA ALA A 60 -8.32 -8.40 19.31
C ALA A 60 -8.04 -6.89 19.24
N ALA A 61 -7.53 -6.40 18.12
CA ALA A 61 -7.35 -4.97 17.85
C ALA A 61 -8.63 -4.29 17.32
N GLY A 62 -9.79 -4.97 17.31
CA GLY A 62 -11.10 -4.40 16.93
C GLY A 62 -11.31 -4.23 15.43
N ALA A 63 -10.62 -5.00 14.59
CA ALA A 63 -10.83 -5.02 13.13
C ALA A 63 -11.57 -6.30 12.69
N GLN A 64 -12.23 -6.23 11.54
CA GLN A 64 -12.68 -7.44 10.86
C GLN A 64 -11.46 -8.20 10.32
N ALA A 65 -11.55 -9.53 10.25
CA ALA A 65 -10.50 -10.35 9.69
C ALA A 65 -11.09 -11.50 8.85
N VAL A 66 -10.55 -11.65 7.65
CA VAL A 66 -10.90 -12.73 6.74
C VAL A 66 -9.65 -13.55 6.46
N VAL A 67 -9.72 -14.85 6.74
CA VAL A 67 -8.66 -15.80 6.37
C VAL A 67 -8.86 -16.16 4.91
N VAL A 68 -7.85 -15.85 4.10
CA VAL A 68 -7.79 -16.16 2.66
C VAL A 68 -6.67 -17.16 2.46
N ALA A 69 -6.95 -18.26 1.78
CA ALA A 69 -5.96 -19.32 1.54
C ALA A 69 -4.63 -18.76 0.98
N ASP A 70 -3.52 -19.39 1.33
CA ASP A 70 -2.16 -18.91 1.02
C ASP A 70 -1.73 -19.11 -0.44
N ASP A 71 -2.57 -19.68 -1.27
CA ASP A 71 -2.35 -19.93 -2.70
C ASP A 71 -2.51 -18.70 -3.61
N VAL A 72 -2.69 -17.51 -3.03
CA VAL A 72 -2.85 -16.26 -3.80
C VAL A 72 -1.50 -15.70 -4.26
N PRO A 73 -1.40 -15.23 -5.52
CA PRO A 73 -0.15 -14.74 -6.10
C PRO A 73 0.43 -13.52 -5.37
N SER A 74 -0.44 -12.61 -4.89
CA SER A 74 0.00 -11.34 -4.30
C SER A 74 -0.88 -10.86 -3.15
N GLY A 75 -0.43 -9.78 -2.47
CA GLY A 75 -1.23 -9.06 -1.48
C GLY A 75 -2.51 -8.46 -2.07
N THR A 76 -2.46 -7.98 -3.31
CA THR A 76 -3.62 -7.41 -4.01
C THR A 76 -4.66 -8.48 -4.32
N ASP A 77 -4.23 -9.67 -4.75
CA ASP A 77 -5.13 -10.83 -4.94
C ASP A 77 -5.80 -11.23 -3.62
N ARG A 78 -5.05 -11.21 -2.50
CA ARG A 78 -5.57 -11.50 -1.17
C ARG A 78 -6.64 -10.48 -0.76
N VAL A 79 -6.39 -9.20 -0.97
CA VAL A 79 -7.38 -8.13 -0.74
C VAL A 79 -8.65 -8.36 -1.56
N GLN A 80 -8.52 -8.62 -2.85
CA GLN A 80 -9.68 -8.86 -3.72
C GLN A 80 -10.49 -10.08 -3.30
N ARG A 81 -9.83 -11.19 -2.93
CA ARG A 81 -10.53 -12.38 -2.42
C ARG A 81 -11.27 -12.09 -1.11
N ALA A 82 -10.63 -11.35 -0.20
CA ALA A 82 -11.27 -10.94 1.05
C ALA A 82 -12.49 -10.06 0.81
N MET A 83 -12.44 -9.17 -0.19
CA MET A 83 -13.56 -8.30 -0.54
C MET A 83 -14.82 -9.08 -0.96
N LYS A 84 -14.70 -10.27 -1.56
CA LYS A 84 -15.86 -11.12 -1.88
C LYS A 84 -16.62 -11.59 -0.66
N ALA A 85 -15.93 -11.77 0.47
CA ALA A 85 -16.54 -12.17 1.75
C ALA A 85 -16.96 -10.96 2.60
N LEU A 86 -16.18 -9.86 2.55
CA LEU A 86 -16.44 -8.64 3.33
C LEU A 86 -17.60 -7.82 2.77
N ASP A 87 -17.78 -7.85 1.46
CA ASP A 87 -18.68 -6.96 0.72
C ASP A 87 -19.33 -7.70 -0.47
N PRO A 88 -20.15 -8.74 -0.20
CA PRO A 88 -20.78 -9.52 -1.26
C PRO A 88 -21.77 -8.69 -2.09
N ASP A 89 -22.36 -7.66 -1.50
CA ASP A 89 -23.35 -6.78 -2.14
C ASP A 89 -22.73 -5.58 -2.85
N SER A 90 -21.37 -5.49 -2.86
CA SER A 90 -20.62 -4.41 -3.51
C SER A 90 -21.02 -3.00 -3.07
N GLU A 91 -21.19 -2.82 -1.77
CA GLU A 91 -21.54 -1.52 -1.19
C GLU A 91 -20.39 -0.51 -1.21
N TYR A 92 -19.12 -1.00 -1.16
CA TYR A 92 -17.93 -0.15 -1.20
C TYR A 92 -17.43 0.00 -2.64
N ASP A 93 -17.39 1.23 -3.11
CA ASP A 93 -16.94 1.58 -4.47
C ASP A 93 -15.42 1.84 -4.58
N VAL A 94 -14.72 1.95 -3.43
CA VAL A 94 -13.26 2.12 -3.34
C VAL A 94 -12.68 1.16 -2.32
N VAL A 95 -11.58 0.49 -2.68
CA VAL A 95 -10.81 -0.39 -1.79
C VAL A 95 -9.43 0.20 -1.59
N VAL A 96 -9.11 0.60 -0.36
CA VAL A 96 -7.76 1.04 0.02
C VAL A 96 -6.95 -0.17 0.48
N ASN A 97 -5.88 -0.46 -0.25
CA ASN A 97 -4.91 -1.52 0.08
C ASN A 97 -3.73 -0.88 0.83
N LEU A 98 -3.71 -1.05 2.14
CA LEU A 98 -2.62 -0.60 3.03
C LEU A 98 -1.74 -1.79 3.39
N GLN A 99 -0.44 -1.70 3.10
CA GLN A 99 0.49 -2.75 3.49
C GLN A 99 0.62 -2.87 5.01
N GLY A 100 0.66 -4.13 5.52
CA GLY A 100 0.72 -4.43 6.95
C GLY A 100 2.06 -4.14 7.63
N ASP A 101 2.99 -3.48 6.92
CA ASP A 101 4.35 -3.15 7.38
C ASP A 101 4.59 -1.64 7.56
N PHE A 102 3.54 -0.83 7.59
CA PHE A 102 3.61 0.61 7.85
C PHE A 102 3.06 1.01 9.22
N PRO A 103 3.63 0.55 10.36
CA PRO A 103 3.10 0.84 11.69
C PRO A 103 3.20 2.31 12.08
N THR A 104 4.02 3.09 11.37
CA THR A 104 4.27 4.52 11.63
C THR A 104 3.63 5.44 10.60
N ILE A 105 2.78 4.91 9.68
CA ILE A 105 2.14 5.76 8.67
C ILE A 105 1.27 6.84 9.33
N ARG A 106 1.42 8.07 8.85
CA ARG A 106 0.61 9.18 9.36
C ARG A 106 -0.81 9.10 8.79
N PRO A 107 -1.84 9.37 9.61
CA PRO A 107 -3.24 9.34 9.15
C PRO A 107 -3.52 10.26 7.96
N GLU A 108 -2.92 11.46 7.93
CA GLU A 108 -3.05 12.40 6.82
C GLU A 108 -2.41 11.88 5.54
N THR A 109 -1.27 11.21 5.64
CA THR A 109 -0.62 10.52 4.50
C THR A 109 -1.56 9.46 3.93
N LEU A 110 -2.16 8.66 4.80
CA LEU A 110 -3.08 7.60 4.36
C LEU A 110 -4.35 8.18 3.71
N ARG A 111 -4.92 9.26 4.24
CA ARG A 111 -6.08 9.94 3.63
C ARG A 111 -5.78 10.45 2.22
N ALA A 112 -4.57 10.92 1.97
CA ALA A 112 -4.18 11.49 0.68
C ALA A 112 -4.30 10.49 -0.49
N VAL A 113 -4.30 9.18 -0.23
CA VAL A 113 -4.42 8.16 -1.30
C VAL A 113 -5.75 8.22 -2.06
N LEU A 114 -6.78 8.83 -1.47
CA LEU A 114 -8.10 8.97 -2.09
C LEU A 114 -8.17 10.14 -3.08
N ALA A 115 -7.31 11.17 -2.93
CA ALA A 115 -7.37 12.37 -3.75
C ALA A 115 -7.26 12.10 -5.28
N PRO A 116 -6.42 11.17 -5.76
CA PRO A 116 -6.39 10.83 -7.19
C PRO A 116 -7.73 10.35 -7.75
N LEU A 117 -8.56 9.71 -6.93
CA LEU A 117 -9.86 9.17 -7.35
C LEU A 117 -10.98 10.22 -7.39
N GLU A 118 -10.70 11.48 -7.08
CA GLU A 118 -11.64 12.59 -7.35
C GLU A 118 -11.84 12.78 -8.85
N ASP A 119 -10.83 12.48 -9.67
CA ASP A 119 -11.00 12.33 -11.12
C ASP A 119 -11.63 10.96 -11.44
N PRO A 120 -12.87 10.93 -12.00
CA PRO A 120 -13.57 9.67 -12.29
C PRO A 120 -12.88 8.81 -13.36
N SER A 121 -11.94 9.37 -14.12
CA SER A 121 -11.18 8.65 -15.15
C SER A 121 -9.99 7.89 -14.58
N VAL A 122 -9.61 8.11 -13.32
CA VAL A 122 -8.50 7.41 -12.65
C VAL A 122 -9.00 6.11 -12.06
N ASP A 123 -8.32 5.02 -12.37
CA ASP A 123 -8.63 3.67 -11.88
C ASP A 123 -8.01 3.38 -10.52
N ILE A 124 -6.76 3.87 -10.31
CA ILE A 124 -5.94 3.55 -9.13
C ILE A 124 -5.27 4.83 -8.63
N GLY A 125 -5.48 5.14 -7.37
CA GLY A 125 -4.73 6.15 -6.63
C GLY A 125 -3.54 5.53 -5.90
N THR A 126 -2.42 6.26 -5.83
CA THR A 126 -1.26 5.89 -5.00
C THR A 126 -0.59 7.13 -4.42
N LEU A 127 0.51 6.95 -3.71
CA LEU A 127 1.21 8.02 -3.02
C LEU A 127 2.66 8.13 -3.47
N VAL A 128 3.20 9.35 -3.45
CA VAL A 128 4.62 9.62 -3.63
C VAL A 128 5.10 10.69 -2.65
N CYS A 129 6.37 10.63 -2.26
CA CYS A 129 7.03 11.70 -1.53
C CYS A 129 8.33 12.11 -2.25
N PRO A 130 8.86 13.32 -1.98
CA PRO A 130 10.14 13.73 -2.55
C PRO A 130 11.26 12.78 -2.11
N ILE A 131 12.17 12.48 -3.03
CA ILE A 131 13.44 11.80 -2.71
C ILE A 131 14.40 12.87 -2.17
N ALA A 132 15.00 12.58 -1.00
CA ALA A 132 15.80 13.56 -0.29
C ALA A 132 17.20 13.76 -0.90
N ASP A 133 17.81 12.67 -1.38
CA ASP A 133 19.20 12.69 -1.86
C ASP A 133 19.49 11.63 -2.94
N GLU A 134 20.70 11.65 -3.48
CA GLU A 134 21.16 10.70 -4.50
C GLU A 134 21.38 9.27 -3.96
N VAL A 135 21.60 9.09 -2.66
CA VAL A 135 21.73 7.76 -2.05
C VAL A 135 20.38 7.07 -2.08
N GLU A 136 19.34 7.77 -1.62
CA GLU A 136 17.96 7.29 -1.69
C GLU A 136 17.53 7.03 -3.14
N ALA A 137 17.87 7.96 -4.06
CA ALA A 137 17.56 7.81 -5.49
C ALA A 137 18.17 6.56 -6.13
N ARG A 138 19.36 6.14 -5.70
CA ARG A 138 20.09 4.97 -6.24
C ARG A 138 19.82 3.67 -5.50
N THR A 139 19.09 3.72 -4.40
CA THR A 139 18.76 2.54 -3.60
C THR A 139 17.58 1.80 -4.24
N ASP A 140 17.75 0.54 -4.60
CA ASP A 140 16.75 -0.28 -5.32
C ASP A 140 15.47 -0.54 -4.52
N SER A 141 15.53 -0.50 -3.19
CA SER A 141 14.36 -0.67 -2.32
C SER A 141 13.42 0.55 -2.34
N PHE A 142 13.94 1.73 -2.70
CA PHE A 142 13.12 2.93 -2.92
C PHE A 142 12.64 2.93 -4.37
N VAL A 143 11.41 2.51 -4.59
CA VAL A 143 10.81 2.53 -5.93
C VAL A 143 10.56 3.98 -6.35
N LYS A 144 11.00 4.36 -7.55
CA LYS A 144 10.76 5.68 -8.12
C LYS A 144 9.51 5.68 -8.98
N CYS A 145 8.76 6.78 -8.92
CA CYS A 145 7.60 7.01 -9.77
C CYS A 145 7.84 8.23 -10.66
N ALA A 146 7.72 8.07 -11.96
CA ALA A 146 7.73 9.22 -12.88
C ALA A 146 6.38 9.93 -12.85
N CYS A 147 6.34 11.07 -12.15
CA CYS A 147 5.18 11.96 -12.05
C CYS A 147 5.57 13.36 -12.49
N ALA A 148 4.70 14.03 -13.24
CA ALA A 148 4.89 15.40 -13.67
C ALA A 148 3.92 16.34 -12.94
N PHE A 149 4.27 16.73 -11.71
CA PHE A 149 3.51 17.75 -10.98
C PHE A 149 3.78 19.13 -11.57
N THR A 150 2.73 19.88 -11.85
CA THR A 150 2.80 21.26 -12.36
C THR A 150 2.34 22.23 -11.28
N GLY A 151 3.17 23.25 -11.00
CA GLY A 151 2.86 24.23 -9.96
C GLY A 151 2.59 23.58 -8.60
N ASP A 152 1.48 23.99 -7.99
CA ASP A 152 1.06 23.51 -6.67
C ASP A 152 0.17 22.25 -6.72
N ALA A 153 0.05 21.59 -7.87
CA ALA A 153 -0.75 20.38 -8.02
C ALA A 153 -0.35 19.31 -7.00
N MET A 154 -1.31 18.78 -6.26
CA MET A 154 -1.08 17.72 -5.27
C MET A 154 -1.28 16.33 -5.86
N VAL A 155 -1.82 16.23 -7.07
CA VAL A 155 -2.06 14.97 -7.78
C VAL A 155 -1.51 15.08 -9.19
N ALA A 156 -0.85 14.02 -9.67
CA ALA A 156 -0.36 13.91 -11.04
C ALA A 156 -0.48 12.47 -11.56
N PRO A 157 -0.57 12.26 -12.89
CA PRO A 157 -0.49 10.92 -13.46
C PRO A 157 0.83 10.24 -13.09
N ALA A 158 0.76 8.96 -12.70
CA ALA A 158 1.92 8.10 -12.56
C ALA A 158 2.21 7.44 -13.91
N LEU A 159 3.29 7.88 -14.55
CA LEU A 159 3.62 7.48 -15.92
C LEU A 159 4.43 6.19 -16.00
N TYR A 160 5.28 5.94 -15.01
CA TYR A 160 6.11 4.73 -14.89
C TYR A 160 6.64 4.56 -13.48
N PHE A 161 7.01 3.32 -13.14
CA PHE A 161 7.67 2.98 -11.88
C PHE A 161 8.94 2.20 -12.16
N SER A 162 10.03 2.51 -11.46
CA SER A 162 11.31 1.82 -11.62
C SER A 162 12.10 1.75 -10.32
N ARG A 163 12.93 0.71 -10.20
CA ARG A 163 13.95 0.63 -9.14
C ARG A 163 15.15 1.52 -9.43
N LEU A 164 15.41 1.84 -10.70
CA LEU A 164 16.44 2.79 -11.13
C LEU A 164 15.96 4.23 -10.98
N PRO A 165 16.90 5.21 -10.87
CA PRO A 165 16.57 6.63 -10.87
C PRO A 165 15.82 7.06 -12.14
N ILE A 166 14.60 7.51 -12.00
CA ILE A 166 13.77 8.13 -13.04
C ILE A 166 13.09 9.38 -12.50
N PRO A 167 12.80 10.40 -13.38
CA PRO A 167 13.28 10.55 -14.75
C PRO A 167 14.78 10.85 -14.82
N TRP A 168 15.38 10.71 -16.01
CA TRP A 168 16.75 11.16 -16.27
C TRP A 168 16.84 12.69 -16.30
N GLY A 169 17.96 13.23 -15.81
CA GLY A 169 18.21 14.66 -15.78
C GLY A 169 17.93 15.30 -14.42
N GLU A 170 18.05 16.63 -14.39
CA GLU A 170 17.83 17.43 -13.18
C GLU A 170 16.34 17.62 -12.88
N GLY A 171 16.01 17.78 -11.60
CA GLY A 171 14.67 18.05 -11.13
C GLY A 171 14.20 17.08 -10.06
N PRO A 172 12.97 17.25 -9.56
CA PRO A 172 12.46 16.41 -8.47
C PRO A 172 12.25 14.97 -8.90
N ARG A 173 12.65 14.03 -8.04
CA ARG A 173 12.34 12.61 -8.14
C ARG A 173 11.40 12.23 -7.01
N TRP A 174 10.57 11.23 -7.27
CA TRP A 174 9.51 10.83 -6.36
C TRP A 174 9.65 9.38 -5.94
N HIS A 175 9.75 9.17 -4.62
CA HIS A 175 9.67 7.85 -4.01
C HIS A 175 8.22 7.40 -3.97
N HIS A 176 7.92 6.24 -4.53
CA HIS A 176 6.61 5.62 -4.50
C HIS A 176 6.35 4.96 -3.13
N ILE A 177 5.21 5.28 -2.54
CA ILE A 177 4.72 4.68 -1.31
C ILE A 177 3.68 3.62 -1.68
N GLY A 178 3.91 2.36 -1.35
CA GLY A 178 3.09 1.21 -1.73
C GLY A 178 1.72 1.13 -1.06
N VAL A 179 1.00 2.24 -0.98
CA VAL A 179 -0.40 2.31 -0.58
C VAL A 179 -1.23 2.63 -1.81
N TYR A 180 -2.34 1.91 -1.99
CA TYR A 180 -3.18 2.08 -3.17
C TYR A 180 -4.65 2.25 -2.79
N ALA A 181 -5.35 3.07 -3.56
CA ALA A 181 -6.81 3.14 -3.56
C ALA A 181 -7.31 2.70 -4.94
N TYR A 182 -8.01 1.60 -4.99
CA TYR A 182 -8.60 1.07 -6.22
C TYR A 182 -10.07 1.44 -6.30
N ARG A 183 -10.56 1.85 -7.48
CA ARG A 183 -11.99 1.67 -7.74
C ARG A 183 -12.30 0.18 -7.68
N ARG A 184 -13.47 -0.20 -7.15
CA ARG A 184 -13.84 -1.63 -7.02
C ARG A 184 -13.70 -2.38 -8.34
N ALA A 185 -14.25 -1.84 -9.42
CA ALA A 185 -14.16 -2.44 -10.75
C ALA A 185 -12.71 -2.52 -11.27
N ALA A 186 -11.86 -1.55 -10.91
CA ALA A 186 -10.44 -1.57 -11.27
C ALA A 186 -9.68 -2.68 -10.52
N LEU A 187 -9.96 -2.89 -9.23
CA LEU A 187 -9.39 -4.00 -8.46
C LEU A 187 -9.79 -5.35 -9.05
N ASP A 188 -11.08 -5.53 -9.34
CA ASP A 188 -11.59 -6.77 -9.93
C ASP A 188 -10.97 -7.03 -11.31
N ARG A 189 -10.79 -6.00 -12.14
CA ARG A 189 -10.08 -6.10 -13.42
C ARG A 189 -8.60 -6.45 -13.23
N PHE A 190 -7.92 -5.76 -12.32
CA PHE A 190 -6.48 -5.90 -12.10
C PHE A 190 -6.06 -7.34 -11.78
N VAL A 191 -6.78 -8.02 -10.89
CA VAL A 191 -6.45 -9.40 -10.48
C VAL A 191 -6.73 -10.44 -11.57
N THR A 192 -7.46 -10.08 -12.63
CA THR A 192 -7.66 -10.97 -13.79
C THR A 192 -6.58 -10.83 -14.86
N LEU A 193 -5.75 -9.78 -14.76
CA LEU A 193 -4.69 -9.56 -15.73
C LEU A 193 -3.54 -10.56 -15.52
N PRO A 194 -2.95 -11.11 -16.56
CA PRO A 194 -1.73 -11.91 -16.45
C PRO A 194 -0.56 -11.01 -16.04
N ALA A 195 0.44 -11.62 -15.39
CA ALA A 195 1.69 -10.93 -15.11
C ALA A 195 2.30 -10.37 -16.40
N SER A 196 2.69 -9.10 -16.37
CA SER A 196 3.14 -8.37 -17.56
C SER A 196 4.66 -8.35 -17.70
N PRO A 197 5.23 -8.12 -18.91
CA PRO A 197 6.67 -8.11 -19.12
C PRO A 197 7.43 -7.09 -18.25
N LEU A 198 6.91 -5.87 -18.09
CA LEU A 198 7.57 -4.85 -17.26
C LEU A 198 7.44 -5.16 -15.77
N GLU A 199 6.28 -5.65 -15.33
CA GLU A 199 6.09 -6.13 -13.97
C GLU A 199 7.12 -7.19 -13.59
N LEU A 200 7.30 -8.22 -14.43
CA LEU A 200 8.25 -9.31 -14.19
C LEU A 200 9.70 -8.82 -14.18
N ARG A 201 10.02 -7.84 -15.02
CA ARG A 201 11.36 -7.27 -15.15
C ARG A 201 11.73 -6.38 -13.97
N GLU A 202 10.88 -5.43 -13.62
CA GLU A 202 11.06 -4.49 -12.51
C GLU A 202 10.70 -5.12 -11.15
N LYS A 203 9.94 -6.22 -11.14
CA LYS A 203 9.33 -6.83 -9.94
C LYS A 203 8.43 -5.81 -9.20
N LEU A 204 7.61 -5.11 -9.97
CA LEU A 204 6.69 -4.08 -9.54
C LEU A 204 5.30 -4.36 -10.10
N GLU A 205 4.40 -4.84 -9.24
CA GLU A 205 3.07 -5.33 -9.60
C GLU A 205 2.21 -4.28 -10.32
N GLN A 206 2.30 -3.02 -9.92
CA GLN A 206 1.52 -1.92 -10.49
C GLN A 206 1.80 -1.63 -11.97
N LEU A 207 2.93 -2.10 -12.52
CA LEU A 207 3.24 -1.96 -13.94
C LEU A 207 2.27 -2.75 -14.81
N ARG A 208 1.73 -3.87 -14.32
CA ARG A 208 0.67 -4.63 -14.99
C ARG A 208 -0.53 -3.75 -15.32
N ALA A 209 -0.94 -2.89 -14.39
CA ALA A 209 -2.03 -1.96 -14.60
C ALA A 209 -1.72 -0.97 -15.72
N LEU A 210 -0.52 -0.36 -15.73
CA LEU A 210 -0.11 0.58 -16.78
C LEU A 210 -0.04 -0.08 -18.14
N GLU A 211 0.54 -1.30 -18.24
CA GLU A 211 0.62 -2.04 -19.50
C GLU A 211 -0.76 -2.44 -20.03
N ALA A 212 -1.75 -2.63 -19.14
CA ALA A 212 -3.15 -2.90 -19.49
C ALA A 212 -3.96 -1.61 -19.79
N GLY A 213 -3.32 -0.44 -19.83
CA GLY A 213 -3.95 0.85 -20.11
C GLY A 213 -4.83 1.38 -18.97
N MET A 214 -4.67 0.88 -17.74
CA MET A 214 -5.32 1.44 -16.55
C MET A 214 -4.62 2.75 -16.15
N LYS A 215 -5.39 3.72 -15.69
CA LYS A 215 -4.86 5.00 -15.26
C LYS A 215 -4.51 4.98 -13.78
N ILE A 216 -3.24 5.19 -13.48
CA ILE A 216 -2.74 5.40 -12.13
C ILE A 216 -2.40 6.87 -11.95
N SER A 217 -2.86 7.49 -10.86
CA SER A 217 -2.41 8.82 -10.45
C SER A 217 -1.88 8.78 -9.02
N ALA A 218 -0.89 9.62 -8.76
CA ALA A 218 -0.23 9.70 -7.46
C ALA A 218 -0.54 11.04 -6.77
N ALA A 219 -0.88 10.98 -5.48
CA ALA A 219 -0.89 12.16 -4.64
C ALA A 219 0.49 12.35 -3.99
N ARG A 220 1.00 13.58 -3.99
CA ARG A 220 2.25 13.90 -3.29
C ARG A 220 2.00 14.18 -1.82
N VAL A 221 2.86 13.65 -0.97
CA VAL A 221 2.93 13.91 0.47
C VAL A 221 4.32 14.40 0.84
N GLU A 222 4.46 15.07 1.96
CA GLU A 222 5.77 15.61 2.39
C GLU A 222 6.75 14.52 2.80
N HIS A 223 6.25 13.50 3.52
CA HIS A 223 7.07 12.41 4.04
C HIS A 223 6.37 11.08 3.84
N GLY A 224 7.13 10.09 3.39
CA GLY A 224 6.66 8.69 3.32
C GLY A 224 6.87 7.96 4.65
N PRO A 225 6.03 6.96 4.96
CA PRO A 225 6.35 5.99 5.99
C PRO A 225 7.55 5.15 5.53
N PHE A 226 8.32 4.61 6.45
CA PHE A 226 9.23 3.52 6.12
C PHE A 226 8.53 2.18 6.38
N GLY A 227 8.80 1.20 5.52
CA GLY A 227 8.33 -0.16 5.72
C GLY A 227 9.23 -0.92 6.69
N VAL A 228 8.64 -1.69 7.58
CA VAL A 228 9.37 -2.59 8.46
C VAL A 228 9.61 -3.90 7.73
N ASP A 229 10.83 -4.10 7.23
CA ASP A 229 11.22 -5.28 6.47
C ASP A 229 12.34 -6.10 7.12
N THR A 230 13.10 -5.46 7.99
CA THR A 230 14.26 -6.03 8.68
C THR A 230 14.10 -5.87 10.20
N LEU A 231 14.98 -6.53 10.96
CA LEU A 231 15.02 -6.33 12.42
C LEU A 231 15.44 -4.89 12.78
N GLU A 232 16.32 -4.28 11.99
CA GLU A 232 16.73 -2.88 12.18
C GLU A 232 15.55 -1.93 11.98
N ASP A 233 14.72 -2.15 10.95
CA ASP A 233 13.49 -1.39 10.74
C ASP A 233 12.53 -1.55 11.92
N LEU A 234 12.43 -2.76 12.47
CA LEU A 234 11.57 -3.04 13.63
C LEU A 234 12.05 -2.27 14.87
N GLU A 235 13.35 -2.23 15.14
CA GLU A 235 13.92 -1.46 16.24
C GLU A 235 13.68 0.05 16.04
N ARG A 236 13.81 0.53 14.81
CA ARG A 236 13.48 1.92 14.47
C ARG A 236 11.99 2.21 14.69
N ALA A 237 11.10 1.28 14.31
CA ALA A 237 9.65 1.43 14.57
C ALA A 237 9.36 1.47 16.08
N ARG A 238 10.01 0.60 16.87
CA ARG A 238 9.92 0.63 18.34
C ARG A 238 10.33 1.97 18.90
N ALA A 239 11.44 2.54 18.44
CA ALA A 239 11.90 3.84 18.91
C ALA A 239 10.92 4.98 18.60
N LEU A 240 10.27 4.94 17.41
CA LEU A 240 9.31 5.98 16.99
C LEU A 240 7.93 5.83 17.63
N LEU A 241 7.56 4.61 18.06
CA LEU A 241 6.27 4.31 18.69
C LEU A 241 6.39 4.17 20.20
N ALA A 242 7.54 4.55 20.78
CA ALA A 242 7.73 4.58 22.23
C ALA A 242 6.66 5.46 22.89
N PRO A 243 6.06 5.02 24.03
CA PRO A 243 5.01 5.74 24.73
C PRO A 243 5.47 7.08 25.31
#